data_d43e18dc4d89bb608a4a630f6f1b8acb
#
_entry.id   d43e18dc4d89bb608a4a630f6f1b8acb
#
_cell.length_a   1.000
_cell.length_b   1.000
_cell.length_c   1.000
_cell.angle_alpha   90.00
_cell.angle_beta   90.00
_cell.angle_gamma   90.00
#
_symmetry.space_group_name_H-M   'P 1'
#
loop_
_entity.id
_entity.type
_entity.pdbx_description
1 polymer ?
#
loop_
_entity_poly.entity_id
_entity_poly.type
_entity_poly.pdbx_seq_one_letter_code
_entity_poly.pdbx_strand_id
1 'polypeptide(L)'
;PHSNRGSKDRGYSDEAILTEWEIWKTNNGIAYDGIDDMQRRVIWEENKRIIDDNNHGYFMGMRPFSMVMNKYGDLTGNRGKQLALKLDAYVVDYRNMGYVTEVKDQGYCGSCWAFSTTGAIEGQMYKRTGQLISLSEQNLVDCSKSYGTYGCSGAWMANAYDYVVSNGLQATNTYPYTSVDTQPCYYDNRLAVAHIKDYRFIPKGDEQALADAVATIGPITVAIDADHASFLFYSSGIYNEPSCNPNNLSHAVLLVGYGTEQGQDYWIIKNSWGTGWGEGGFMRIVRDGRNACGIASYALYPIL
;
A
#
# COMPACT_ATOMS: atom_id res chain seq x y z
N PRO A 1 49.34 -12.17 -1.72
CA PRO A 1 48.24 -13.07 -1.57
C PRO A 1 47.31 -12.54 -0.48
N HIS A 2 46.26 -11.84 -0.89
CA HIS A 2 45.24 -11.38 0.03
C HIS A 2 44.09 -12.39 0.05
N SER A 3 43.90 -13.03 1.21
CA SER A 3 42.81 -13.94 1.46
C SER A 3 41.50 -13.18 1.67
N ASN A 4 40.57 -13.32 0.73
CA ASN A 4 39.20 -12.96 0.87
C ASN A 4 38.52 -13.90 1.90
N ARG A 5 38.24 -13.42 3.08
CA ARG A 5 37.31 -14.10 4.01
C ARG A 5 35.89 -13.65 3.67
N GLY A 6 35.20 -14.43 2.85
CA GLY A 6 33.77 -14.30 2.68
C GLY A 6 33.05 -14.63 3.98
N SER A 7 32.29 -13.70 4.49
CA SER A 7 31.29 -13.90 5.53
C SER A 7 30.25 -14.89 4.97
N LYS A 8 30.18 -16.09 5.54
CA LYS A 8 29.08 -17.01 5.30
C LYS A 8 27.92 -16.56 6.18
N ASP A 9 27.05 -15.72 5.64
CA ASP A 9 25.68 -15.59 6.14
C ASP A 9 25.00 -16.96 6.03
N ARG A 10 24.72 -17.58 7.15
CA ARG A 10 23.84 -18.73 7.24
C ARG A 10 22.39 -18.21 7.17
N GLY A 11 21.96 -17.78 5.99
CA GLY A 11 20.56 -17.52 5.71
C GLY A 11 19.81 -18.86 5.70
N TYR A 12 18.82 -19.00 6.57
CA TYR A 12 17.73 -19.95 6.34
C TYR A 12 17.08 -19.59 5.02
N SER A 13 16.73 -20.59 4.20
CA SER A 13 15.93 -20.32 3.02
C SER A 13 14.56 -19.83 3.48
N ASP A 14 13.98 -18.85 2.80
CA ASP A 14 12.63 -18.30 3.11
C ASP A 14 11.57 -19.42 3.21
N GLU A 15 11.74 -20.50 2.46
CA GLU A 15 10.88 -21.67 2.47
C GLU A 15 10.95 -22.48 3.78
N ALA A 16 12.15 -22.59 4.39
CA ALA A 16 12.31 -23.27 5.67
C ALA A 16 11.67 -22.46 6.83
N ILE A 17 11.81 -21.14 6.80
CA ILE A 17 11.20 -20.24 7.79
C ILE A 17 9.67 -20.26 7.68
N LEU A 18 9.13 -20.24 6.47
CA LEU A 18 7.68 -20.38 6.22
C LEU A 18 7.14 -21.68 6.82
N THR A 19 7.84 -22.78 6.60
CA THR A 19 7.43 -24.10 7.12
C THR A 19 7.43 -24.12 8.65
N GLU A 20 8.45 -23.54 9.30
CA GLU A 20 8.52 -23.47 10.78
C GLU A 20 7.40 -22.58 11.35
N TRP A 21 7.04 -21.47 10.70
CA TRP A 21 5.94 -20.60 11.07
C TRP A 21 4.59 -21.34 11.03
N GLU A 22 4.32 -22.06 9.96
CA GLU A 22 3.09 -22.85 9.82
C GLU A 22 2.98 -23.95 10.86
N ILE A 23 4.09 -24.65 11.15
CA ILE A 23 4.15 -25.67 12.20
C ILE A 23 3.90 -25.02 13.58
N TRP A 24 4.49 -23.85 13.84
CA TRP A 24 4.30 -23.17 15.12
C TRP A 24 2.84 -22.72 15.30
N LYS A 25 2.20 -22.15 14.26
CA LYS A 25 0.77 -21.80 14.31
C LYS A 25 -0.10 -23.02 14.59
N THR A 26 0.13 -24.11 13.87
CA THR A 26 -0.63 -25.36 14.02
C THR A 26 -0.51 -25.90 15.43
N ASN A 27 0.70 -25.96 16.00
CA ASN A 27 0.97 -26.47 17.32
C ASN A 27 0.33 -25.62 18.43
N ASN A 28 0.08 -24.36 18.19
CA ASN A 28 -0.52 -23.42 19.14
C ASN A 28 -2.01 -23.15 18.87
N GLY A 29 -2.61 -23.80 17.88
CA GLY A 29 -4.02 -23.59 17.51
C GLY A 29 -4.32 -22.18 16.99
N ILE A 30 -3.37 -21.55 16.34
CA ILE A 30 -3.42 -20.18 15.86
C ILE A 30 -3.72 -20.18 14.36
N ALA A 31 -4.66 -19.34 13.94
CA ALA A 31 -4.94 -19.06 12.54
C ALA A 31 -5.02 -17.54 12.35
N TYR A 32 -4.22 -17.03 11.43
CA TYR A 32 -4.25 -15.65 10.96
C TYR A 32 -4.54 -15.66 9.48
N ASP A 33 -5.09 -14.57 8.96
CA ASP A 33 -5.34 -14.39 7.54
C ASP A 33 -4.59 -13.18 6.97
N GLY A 34 -4.20 -13.28 5.71
CA GLY A 34 -3.66 -12.19 4.91
C GLY A 34 -2.52 -11.41 5.59
N ILE A 35 -2.76 -10.13 5.83
CA ILE A 35 -1.77 -9.20 6.37
C ILE A 35 -1.45 -9.47 7.83
N ASP A 36 -2.44 -9.88 8.63
CA ASP A 36 -2.19 -10.19 10.05
C ASP A 36 -1.23 -11.38 10.17
N ASP A 37 -1.37 -12.40 9.34
CA ASP A 37 -0.45 -13.54 9.28
C ASP A 37 0.98 -13.07 8.97
N MET A 38 1.13 -12.20 7.98
CA MET A 38 2.44 -11.70 7.58
C MET A 38 3.08 -10.83 8.67
N GLN A 39 2.32 -9.94 9.33
CA GLN A 39 2.81 -9.10 10.41
C GLN A 39 3.22 -9.93 11.64
N ARG A 40 2.40 -10.91 12.01
CA ARG A 40 2.67 -11.81 13.12
C ARG A 40 3.88 -12.69 12.85
N ARG A 41 4.04 -13.17 11.62
CA ARG A 41 5.21 -13.94 11.19
C ARG A 41 6.50 -13.15 11.36
N VAL A 42 6.53 -11.88 10.97
CA VAL A 42 7.71 -11.02 11.13
C VAL A 42 8.13 -10.90 12.59
N ILE A 43 7.17 -10.71 13.50
CA ILE A 43 7.44 -10.66 14.94
C ILE A 43 8.00 -12.00 15.43
N TRP A 44 7.41 -13.09 14.96
CA TRP A 44 7.82 -14.43 15.30
C TRP A 44 9.26 -14.75 14.80
N GLU A 45 9.58 -14.36 13.58
CA GLU A 45 10.94 -14.51 13.02
C GLU A 45 12.00 -13.74 13.82
N GLU A 46 11.69 -12.51 14.23
CA GLU A 46 12.61 -11.73 15.07
C GLU A 46 12.76 -12.35 16.47
N ASN A 47 11.68 -12.81 17.08
CA ASN A 47 11.74 -13.51 18.36
C ASN A 47 12.53 -14.82 18.23
N LYS A 48 12.38 -15.57 17.12
CA LYS A 48 13.19 -16.75 16.83
C LYS A 48 14.66 -16.40 16.74
N ARG A 49 15.04 -15.34 16.04
CA ARG A 49 16.43 -14.87 15.96
C ARG A 49 17.01 -14.54 17.34
N ILE A 50 16.23 -13.84 18.18
CA ILE A 50 16.65 -13.52 19.56
C ILE A 50 16.90 -14.79 20.37
N ILE A 51 16.04 -15.81 20.22
CA ILE A 51 16.17 -17.11 20.87
C ILE A 51 17.44 -17.83 20.40
N ASP A 52 17.64 -17.88 19.08
CA ASP A 52 18.77 -18.58 18.48
C ASP A 52 20.11 -17.92 18.87
N ASP A 53 20.20 -16.58 18.86
CA ASP A 53 21.37 -15.82 19.31
C ASP A 53 21.66 -16.04 20.78
N ASN A 54 20.61 -16.05 21.65
CA ASN A 54 20.78 -16.34 23.06
C ASN A 54 21.27 -17.77 23.27
N ASN A 55 20.68 -18.75 22.59
CA ASN A 55 21.02 -20.16 22.75
C ASN A 55 22.41 -20.48 22.21
N HIS A 56 22.83 -19.80 21.13
CA HIS A 56 24.23 -19.87 20.69
C HIS A 56 25.18 -19.38 21.78
N GLY A 57 24.88 -18.22 22.41
CA GLY A 57 25.65 -17.69 23.52
C GLY A 57 25.62 -18.61 24.76
N TYR A 58 24.49 -19.25 25.06
CA TYR A 58 24.37 -20.24 26.13
C TYR A 58 25.23 -21.48 25.86
N PHE A 59 25.16 -22.02 24.65
CA PHE A 59 26.00 -23.16 24.24
C PHE A 59 27.51 -22.87 24.34
N MET A 60 27.89 -21.63 24.02
CA MET A 60 29.28 -21.17 24.16
C MET A 60 29.70 -20.78 25.57
N GLY A 61 28.82 -20.95 26.56
CA GLY A 61 29.08 -20.59 27.97
C GLY A 61 29.11 -19.07 28.24
N MET A 62 28.67 -18.25 27.29
CA MET A 62 28.62 -16.77 27.37
C MET A 62 27.30 -16.25 27.95
N ARG A 63 26.26 -17.07 28.00
CA ARG A 63 24.95 -16.74 28.56
C ARG A 63 24.54 -17.70 29.66
N PRO A 64 23.89 -17.24 30.76
CA PRO A 64 23.57 -18.07 31.90
C PRO A 64 22.29 -18.92 31.73
N PHE A 65 21.48 -18.69 30.68
CA PHE A 65 20.22 -19.40 30.47
C PHE A 65 19.95 -19.61 28.96
N SER A 66 19.16 -20.63 28.66
CA SER A 66 18.62 -20.87 27.31
C SER A 66 17.18 -20.36 27.20
N MET A 67 16.72 -20.17 25.97
CA MET A 67 15.36 -19.71 25.61
C MET A 67 14.70 -20.72 24.68
N VAL A 68 13.37 -20.73 24.66
CA VAL A 68 12.58 -21.56 23.75
C VAL A 68 11.37 -20.79 23.23
N MET A 69 11.03 -20.98 21.96
CA MET A 69 9.81 -20.45 21.35
C MET A 69 8.58 -21.05 22.04
N ASN A 70 7.62 -20.21 22.39
CA ASN A 70 6.37 -20.64 23.03
C ASN A 70 5.15 -19.98 22.32
N LYS A 71 3.95 -20.17 22.89
CA LYS A 71 2.68 -19.64 22.31
C LYS A 71 2.60 -18.11 22.20
N TYR A 72 3.51 -17.38 22.79
CA TYR A 72 3.59 -15.92 22.73
C TYR A 72 4.65 -15.45 21.73
N GLY A 73 5.12 -16.35 20.86
CA GLY A 73 6.21 -16.09 19.93
C GLY A 73 5.93 -14.99 18.92
N ASP A 74 4.68 -14.67 18.65
CA ASP A 74 4.20 -13.62 17.77
C ASP A 74 3.79 -12.33 18.49
N LEU A 75 4.08 -12.23 19.79
CA LEU A 75 3.81 -11.03 20.58
C LEU A 75 5.07 -10.19 20.76
N THR A 76 4.87 -8.87 20.71
CA THR A 76 5.91 -7.90 21.06
C THR A 76 5.92 -7.69 22.58
N GLY A 77 7.08 -7.89 23.22
CA GLY A 77 7.30 -7.39 24.57
C GLY A 77 7.38 -5.86 24.61
N ASN A 78 7.85 -5.28 25.75
CA ASN A 78 8.06 -3.81 25.91
C ASN A 78 8.97 -3.15 24.84
N ARG A 79 9.44 -3.90 23.83
CA ARG A 79 10.16 -3.45 22.63
C ARG A 79 9.25 -3.11 21.45
N GLY A 80 7.94 -3.16 21.61
CA GLY A 80 6.98 -2.87 20.52
C GLY A 80 7.20 -1.52 19.82
N LYS A 81 7.73 -0.52 20.55
CA LYS A 81 8.15 0.76 19.93
C LYS A 81 9.39 0.63 19.04
N GLN A 82 10.31 -0.27 19.35
CA GLN A 82 11.53 -0.49 18.56
C GLN A 82 11.28 -1.45 17.39
N LEU A 83 10.29 -2.32 17.48
CA LEU A 83 9.88 -3.23 16.42
C LEU A 83 8.96 -2.53 15.39
N ALA A 84 8.11 -1.61 15.82
CA ALA A 84 7.39 -0.71 14.93
C ALA A 84 8.37 0.08 14.03
N LEU A 85 9.48 0.55 14.59
CA LEU A 85 10.58 1.19 13.84
C LEU A 85 11.33 0.22 12.90
N LYS A 86 11.28 -1.11 13.14
CA LYS A 86 11.86 -2.12 12.26
C LYS A 86 10.85 -2.69 11.24
N LEU A 87 9.55 -2.63 11.51
CA LEU A 87 8.50 -2.93 10.52
C LEU A 87 8.57 -1.94 9.33
N ASP A 88 9.09 -0.73 9.54
CA ASP A 88 9.44 0.21 8.47
C ASP A 88 10.54 -0.30 7.52
N ALA A 89 11.27 -1.33 7.87
CA ALA A 89 12.30 -1.94 7.01
C ALA A 89 11.75 -3.06 6.10
N TYR A 90 10.46 -3.42 6.22
CA TYR A 90 9.87 -4.47 5.41
C TYR A 90 9.20 -3.93 4.15
N VAL A 91 9.31 -4.71 3.08
CA VAL A 91 8.66 -4.43 1.81
C VAL A 91 7.18 -4.81 1.92
N VAL A 92 6.30 -3.85 1.69
CA VAL A 92 4.87 -4.10 1.46
C VAL A 92 4.59 -3.82 -0.02
N ASP A 93 4.09 -4.81 -0.73
CA ASP A 93 3.77 -4.67 -2.16
C ASP A 93 2.44 -5.37 -2.48
N TYR A 94 1.38 -4.61 -2.48
CA TYR A 94 0.03 -5.10 -2.73
C TYR A 94 -0.21 -5.61 -4.16
N ARG A 95 0.69 -5.29 -5.11
CA ARG A 95 0.64 -5.83 -6.47
C ARG A 95 0.83 -7.34 -6.45
N ASN A 96 1.79 -7.81 -5.65
CA ASN A 96 2.12 -9.23 -5.49
C ASN A 96 1.12 -9.99 -4.62
N MET A 97 0.26 -9.27 -3.88
CA MET A 97 -0.72 -9.82 -2.96
C MET A 97 -2.13 -9.92 -3.55
N GLY A 98 -2.33 -9.50 -4.81
CA GLY A 98 -3.61 -9.57 -5.50
C GLY A 98 -4.60 -8.45 -5.19
N TYR A 99 -4.19 -7.37 -4.52
CA TYR A 99 -5.05 -6.25 -4.13
C TYR A 99 -5.21 -5.18 -5.22
N VAL A 100 -4.41 -5.25 -6.27
CA VAL A 100 -4.26 -4.17 -7.25
C VAL A 100 -4.67 -4.69 -8.63
N THR A 101 -5.65 -4.01 -9.24
CA THR A 101 -6.07 -4.28 -10.62
C THR A 101 -4.98 -3.88 -11.61
N GLU A 102 -5.15 -4.27 -12.87
CA GLU A 102 -4.28 -3.81 -13.97
C GLU A 102 -4.15 -2.29 -14.01
N VAL A 103 -3.05 -1.81 -14.57
CA VAL A 103 -2.82 -0.37 -14.78
C VAL A 103 -3.77 0.12 -15.86
N LYS A 104 -4.54 1.15 -15.52
CA LYS A 104 -5.53 1.80 -16.40
C LYS A 104 -4.97 3.09 -17.00
N ASP A 105 -5.68 3.66 -17.96
CA ASP A 105 -5.31 4.92 -18.62
C ASP A 105 -6.47 5.91 -18.59
N GLN A 106 -6.24 7.06 -17.95
CA GLN A 106 -7.23 8.17 -17.89
C GLN A 106 -7.35 8.97 -19.17
N GLY A 107 -6.40 8.81 -20.11
CA GLY A 107 -6.34 9.60 -21.33
C GLY A 107 -6.18 11.11 -21.06
N TYR A 108 -6.86 11.93 -21.84
CA TYR A 108 -6.81 13.40 -21.71
C TYR A 108 -7.80 13.98 -20.69
N CYS A 109 -8.52 13.13 -19.95
CA CYS A 109 -9.45 13.55 -18.91
C CYS A 109 -8.72 13.67 -17.56
N GLY A 110 -8.89 14.78 -16.85
CA GLY A 110 -8.33 15.01 -15.51
C GLY A 110 -9.06 14.21 -14.42
N SER A 111 -9.22 12.91 -14.62
CA SER A 111 -9.97 11.98 -13.76
C SER A 111 -9.10 11.16 -12.81
N CYS A 112 -7.84 11.53 -12.62
CA CYS A 112 -6.91 10.82 -11.70
C CYS A 112 -7.50 10.58 -10.32
N TRP A 113 -8.30 11.51 -9.81
CA TRP A 113 -9.03 11.39 -8.56
C TRP A 113 -9.98 10.18 -8.53
N ALA A 114 -10.65 9.87 -9.65
CA ALA A 114 -11.53 8.72 -9.77
C ALA A 114 -10.75 7.40 -9.75
N PHE A 115 -9.61 7.32 -10.47
CA PHE A 115 -8.75 6.13 -10.49
C PHE A 115 -8.11 5.83 -9.14
N SER A 116 -7.68 6.86 -8.42
CA SER A 116 -7.16 6.71 -7.06
C SER A 116 -8.24 6.21 -6.10
N THR A 117 -9.47 6.76 -6.19
CA THR A 117 -10.62 6.36 -5.38
C THR A 117 -11.03 4.90 -5.65
N THR A 118 -11.22 4.52 -6.92
CA THR A 118 -11.60 3.15 -7.30
C THR A 118 -10.55 2.15 -6.85
N GLY A 119 -9.27 2.43 -7.06
CA GLY A 119 -8.18 1.53 -6.69
C GLY A 119 -8.11 1.22 -5.19
N ALA A 120 -8.36 2.20 -4.32
CA ALA A 120 -8.40 1.98 -2.89
C ALA A 120 -9.63 1.14 -2.47
N ILE A 121 -10.79 1.37 -3.10
CA ILE A 121 -11.99 0.55 -2.85
C ILE A 121 -11.78 -0.89 -3.35
N GLU A 122 -11.20 -1.07 -4.54
CA GLU A 122 -10.84 -2.37 -5.11
C GLU A 122 -9.98 -3.19 -4.14
N GLY A 123 -8.95 -2.56 -3.56
CA GLY A 123 -8.08 -3.17 -2.56
C GLY A 123 -8.81 -3.58 -1.28
N GLN A 124 -9.70 -2.72 -0.76
CA GLN A 124 -10.49 -3.04 0.42
C GLN A 124 -11.54 -4.14 0.15
N MET A 125 -12.14 -4.16 -1.04
CA MET A 125 -13.05 -5.23 -1.44
C MET A 125 -12.31 -6.57 -1.52
N TYR A 126 -11.13 -6.58 -2.14
CA TYR A 126 -10.30 -7.79 -2.20
C TYR A 126 -9.93 -8.29 -0.80
N LYS A 127 -9.50 -7.40 0.09
CA LYS A 127 -9.20 -7.74 1.49
C LYS A 127 -10.39 -8.42 2.19
N ARG A 128 -11.60 -7.92 1.95
CA ARG A 128 -12.81 -8.41 2.60
C ARG A 128 -13.37 -9.69 1.99
N THR A 129 -13.27 -9.85 0.67
CA THR A 129 -14.00 -10.88 -0.08
C THR A 129 -13.10 -11.90 -0.78
N GLY A 130 -11.82 -11.61 -0.93
CA GLY A 130 -10.90 -12.38 -1.76
C GLY A 130 -11.15 -12.22 -3.28
N GLN A 131 -12.05 -11.31 -3.70
CA GLN A 131 -12.37 -11.07 -5.10
C GLN A 131 -11.92 -9.67 -5.51
N LEU A 132 -11.06 -9.59 -6.52
CA LEU A 132 -10.62 -8.35 -7.12
C LEU A 132 -11.57 -7.98 -8.27
N ILE A 133 -12.31 -6.89 -8.11
CA ILE A 133 -13.28 -6.39 -9.09
C ILE A 133 -12.84 -5.02 -9.55
N SER A 134 -12.64 -4.84 -10.86
CA SER A 134 -12.32 -3.53 -11.44
C SER A 134 -13.56 -2.63 -11.39
N LEU A 135 -13.44 -1.48 -10.72
CA LEU A 135 -14.52 -0.52 -10.51
C LEU A 135 -14.52 0.58 -11.57
N SER A 136 -15.68 1.20 -11.77
CA SER A 136 -15.90 2.19 -12.82
C SER A 136 -15.50 3.59 -12.38
N GLU A 137 -14.45 4.12 -12.96
CA GLU A 137 -14.05 5.54 -12.86
C GLU A 137 -15.06 6.45 -13.57
N GLN A 138 -15.64 5.98 -14.70
CA GLN A 138 -16.62 6.76 -15.46
C GLN A 138 -17.90 7.01 -14.64
N ASN A 139 -18.33 6.03 -13.84
CA ASN A 139 -19.45 6.22 -12.93
C ASN A 139 -19.22 7.40 -11.96
N LEU A 140 -17.99 7.56 -11.44
CA LEU A 140 -17.63 8.71 -10.61
C LEU A 140 -17.60 10.01 -11.45
N VAL A 141 -16.95 10.01 -12.61
CA VAL A 141 -16.81 11.17 -13.50
C VAL A 141 -18.19 11.76 -13.87
N ASP A 142 -19.15 10.92 -14.22
CA ASP A 142 -20.46 11.35 -14.68
C ASP A 142 -21.42 11.73 -13.55
N CYS A 143 -21.38 10.97 -12.45
CA CYS A 143 -22.48 10.94 -11.47
C CYS A 143 -22.19 11.71 -10.17
N SER A 144 -20.93 12.03 -9.87
CA SER A 144 -20.58 12.62 -8.57
C SER A 144 -20.51 14.16 -8.57
N LYS A 145 -20.90 14.83 -9.64
CA LYS A 145 -20.82 16.31 -9.76
C LYS A 145 -21.56 17.05 -8.65
N SER A 146 -22.71 16.55 -8.20
CA SER A 146 -23.47 17.11 -7.07
C SER A 146 -22.77 16.97 -5.71
N TYR A 147 -21.74 16.13 -5.63
CA TYR A 147 -20.89 15.95 -4.46
C TYR A 147 -19.63 16.82 -4.48
N GLY A 148 -19.50 17.73 -5.46
CA GLY A 148 -18.39 18.66 -5.57
C GLY A 148 -17.21 18.13 -6.40
N THR A 149 -17.45 17.19 -7.31
CA THR A 149 -16.49 16.82 -8.34
C THR A 149 -16.73 17.61 -9.64
N TYR A 150 -15.70 17.72 -10.49
CA TYR A 150 -15.75 18.49 -11.72
C TYR A 150 -15.42 17.65 -12.95
N GLY A 151 -15.75 16.35 -12.92
CA GLY A 151 -15.52 15.45 -14.05
C GLY A 151 -14.06 15.42 -14.50
N CYS A 152 -13.82 15.74 -15.77
CA CYS A 152 -12.47 15.82 -16.34
C CYS A 152 -11.67 17.06 -15.91
N SER A 153 -12.29 17.99 -15.19
CA SER A 153 -11.60 19.18 -14.64
C SER A 153 -11.02 18.96 -13.25
N GLY A 154 -11.11 17.74 -12.73
CA GLY A 154 -10.52 17.37 -11.45
C GLY A 154 -11.52 17.24 -10.29
N ALA A 155 -11.07 16.72 -9.17
CA ALA A 155 -11.80 16.67 -7.90
C ALA A 155 -10.88 16.26 -6.75
N TRP A 156 -11.38 16.44 -5.52
CA TRP A 156 -10.81 15.80 -4.34
C TRP A 156 -11.44 14.42 -4.10
N MET A 157 -10.64 13.44 -3.74
CA MET A 157 -11.09 12.06 -3.56
C MET A 157 -12.10 11.89 -2.43
N ALA A 158 -12.10 12.78 -1.42
CA ALA A 158 -13.12 12.79 -0.37
C ALA A 158 -14.52 12.99 -0.97
N ASN A 159 -14.68 13.91 -1.95
CA ASN A 159 -15.95 14.14 -2.65
C ASN A 159 -16.42 12.89 -3.42
N ALA A 160 -15.48 12.14 -4.00
CA ALA A 160 -15.79 10.87 -4.65
C ALA A 160 -16.24 9.82 -3.63
N TYR A 161 -15.60 9.74 -2.48
CA TYR A 161 -16.03 8.86 -1.40
C TYR A 161 -17.43 9.22 -0.87
N ASP A 162 -17.75 10.51 -0.70
CA ASP A 162 -19.10 10.96 -0.30
C ASP A 162 -20.17 10.44 -1.25
N TYR A 163 -19.89 10.45 -2.57
CA TYR A 163 -20.77 9.85 -3.56
C TYR A 163 -20.93 8.34 -3.35
N VAL A 164 -19.82 7.61 -3.17
CA VAL A 164 -19.86 6.14 -3.02
C VAL A 164 -20.54 5.72 -1.71
N VAL A 165 -20.38 6.48 -0.62
CA VAL A 165 -21.12 6.26 0.64
C VAL A 165 -22.63 6.33 0.40
N SER A 166 -23.07 7.32 -0.38
CA SER A 166 -24.50 7.58 -0.60
C SER A 166 -25.14 6.65 -1.63
N ASN A 167 -24.38 6.23 -2.65
CA ASN A 167 -24.95 5.56 -3.83
C ASN A 167 -24.39 4.15 -4.07
N GLY A 168 -23.10 3.93 -3.78
CA GLY A 168 -22.37 2.77 -4.25
C GLY A 168 -21.70 3.02 -5.60
N LEU A 169 -21.10 1.98 -6.20
CA LEU A 169 -20.32 2.05 -7.41
C LEU A 169 -20.46 0.79 -8.26
N GLN A 170 -20.58 0.96 -9.58
CA GLN A 170 -20.63 -0.13 -10.55
C GLN A 170 -19.21 -0.60 -10.91
N ALA A 171 -19.13 -1.82 -11.47
CA ALA A 171 -17.92 -2.35 -12.06
C ALA A 171 -17.66 -1.73 -13.43
N THR A 172 -16.38 -1.74 -13.84
CA THR A 172 -15.95 -1.24 -15.19
C THR A 172 -16.70 -1.91 -16.33
N ASN A 173 -17.01 -3.20 -16.23
CA ASN A 173 -17.67 -3.94 -17.29
C ASN A 173 -19.15 -3.55 -17.48
N THR A 174 -19.79 -2.97 -16.46
CA THR A 174 -21.18 -2.47 -16.54
C THR A 174 -21.26 -0.97 -16.75
N TYR A 175 -20.13 -0.26 -16.54
CA TYR A 175 -20.03 1.18 -16.77
C TYR A 175 -18.62 1.52 -17.29
N PRO A 176 -18.35 1.31 -18.59
CA PRO A 176 -17.01 1.45 -19.17
C PRO A 176 -16.47 2.87 -19.13
N TYR A 177 -15.14 3.01 -19.05
CA TYR A 177 -14.47 4.30 -19.10
C TYR A 177 -14.43 4.86 -20.52
N THR A 178 -14.79 6.13 -20.69
CA THR A 178 -14.87 6.81 -22.00
C THR A 178 -13.95 8.03 -22.10
N SER A 179 -13.30 8.46 -21.01
CA SER A 179 -12.41 9.62 -20.95
C SER A 179 -13.06 10.96 -21.32
N VAL A 180 -14.39 11.08 -21.12
CA VAL A 180 -15.16 12.32 -21.32
C VAL A 180 -16.13 12.53 -20.17
N ASP A 181 -16.58 13.76 -19.93
CA ASP A 181 -17.55 14.13 -18.89
C ASP A 181 -18.80 14.84 -19.41
N THR A 182 -19.05 14.72 -20.73
CA THR A 182 -20.19 15.32 -21.41
C THR A 182 -21.41 14.42 -21.48
N GLN A 183 -21.27 13.15 -21.10
CA GLN A 183 -22.39 12.21 -21.08
C GLN A 183 -23.19 12.33 -19.77
N PRO A 184 -24.51 11.99 -19.80
CA PRO A 184 -25.31 11.95 -18.59
C PRO A 184 -24.90 10.80 -17.67
N CYS A 185 -25.29 10.89 -16.40
CA CYS A 185 -25.10 9.80 -15.44
C CYS A 185 -26.04 8.62 -15.80
N TYR A 186 -25.44 7.46 -16.07
CA TYR A 186 -26.17 6.21 -16.38
C TYR A 186 -26.13 5.21 -15.19
N TYR A 187 -25.84 5.69 -13.98
CA TYR A 187 -25.78 4.83 -12.82
C TYR A 187 -27.08 4.05 -12.57
N ASP A 188 -26.96 2.75 -12.37
CA ASP A 188 -28.03 1.86 -11.97
C ASP A 188 -27.66 1.17 -10.66
N ASN A 189 -28.38 1.47 -9.59
CA ASN A 189 -28.09 0.93 -8.26
C ASN A 189 -28.21 -0.60 -8.17
N ARG A 190 -28.96 -1.23 -9.09
CA ARG A 190 -29.07 -2.69 -9.17
C ARG A 190 -27.79 -3.35 -9.67
N LEU A 191 -26.92 -2.60 -10.31
CA LEU A 191 -25.62 -3.04 -10.84
C LEU A 191 -24.45 -2.58 -9.96
N ALA A 192 -24.72 -1.93 -8.83
CA ALA A 192 -23.69 -1.55 -7.89
C ALA A 192 -23.04 -2.80 -7.25
N VAL A 193 -21.72 -2.85 -7.27
CA VAL A 193 -20.93 -3.97 -6.72
C VAL A 193 -20.10 -3.55 -5.51
N ALA A 194 -19.92 -2.25 -5.29
CA ALA A 194 -19.17 -1.70 -4.18
C ALA A 194 -20.00 -0.68 -3.39
N HIS A 195 -19.92 -0.79 -2.06
CA HIS A 195 -20.48 0.16 -1.11
C HIS A 195 -19.47 0.39 0.00
N ILE A 196 -19.27 1.64 0.41
CA ILE A 196 -18.47 2.00 1.57
C ILE A 196 -19.36 2.66 2.62
N LYS A 197 -18.98 2.51 3.88
CA LYS A 197 -19.72 3.11 5.00
C LYS A 197 -19.23 4.52 5.32
N ASP A 198 -17.93 4.72 5.14
CA ASP A 198 -17.23 5.94 5.53
C ASP A 198 -15.83 5.95 4.90
N TYR A 199 -15.05 6.97 5.16
CA TYR A 199 -13.63 7.05 4.84
C TYR A 199 -12.86 7.79 5.94
N ARG A 200 -11.56 7.61 6.02
CA ARG A 200 -10.71 8.27 7.01
C ARG A 200 -9.49 8.90 6.38
N PHE A 201 -9.18 10.11 6.86
CA PHE A 201 -7.91 10.76 6.57
C PHE A 201 -6.80 10.22 7.46
N ILE A 202 -5.61 10.14 6.89
CA ILE A 202 -4.36 9.93 7.61
C ILE A 202 -3.85 11.30 8.06
N PRO A 203 -3.23 11.44 9.24
CA PRO A 203 -2.69 12.72 9.70
C PRO A 203 -1.79 13.37 8.67
N LYS A 204 -2.08 14.64 8.32
CA LYS A 204 -1.39 15.38 7.27
C LYS A 204 0.12 15.48 7.52
N GLY A 205 0.91 15.06 6.55
CA GLY A 205 2.37 15.13 6.57
C GLY A 205 3.06 14.06 7.40
N ASP A 206 2.29 13.14 8.00
CA ASP A 206 2.82 12.06 8.84
C ASP A 206 3.09 10.81 7.99
N GLU A 207 4.33 10.68 7.50
CA GLU A 207 4.73 9.50 6.71
C GLU A 207 4.74 8.21 7.53
N GLN A 208 4.93 8.29 8.84
CA GLN A 208 4.86 7.10 9.70
C GLN A 208 3.43 6.60 9.81
N ALA A 209 2.47 7.49 10.06
CA ALA A 209 1.05 7.13 10.07
C ALA A 209 0.59 6.62 8.69
N LEU A 210 1.16 7.14 7.59
CA LEU A 210 0.92 6.66 6.24
C LEU A 210 1.47 5.24 6.04
N ALA A 211 2.69 4.95 6.51
CA ALA A 211 3.30 3.62 6.44
C ALA A 211 2.49 2.60 7.25
N ASP A 212 2.08 2.96 8.47
CA ASP A 212 1.23 2.13 9.32
C ASP A 212 -0.12 1.83 8.65
N ALA A 213 -0.72 2.83 7.99
CA ALA A 213 -1.96 2.65 7.25
C ALA A 213 -1.76 1.74 6.03
N VAL A 214 -0.70 1.93 5.24
CA VAL A 214 -0.38 1.02 4.13
C VAL A 214 -0.18 -0.41 4.65
N ALA A 215 0.56 -0.59 5.74
CA ALA A 215 0.85 -1.92 6.29
C ALA A 215 -0.41 -2.65 6.82
N THR A 216 -1.39 -1.91 7.35
CA THR A 216 -2.52 -2.50 8.09
C THR A 216 -3.85 -2.43 7.34
N ILE A 217 -4.05 -1.43 6.49
CA ILE A 217 -5.32 -1.19 5.80
C ILE A 217 -5.30 -1.79 4.39
N GLY A 218 -4.30 -1.46 3.57
CA GLY A 218 -4.22 -1.81 2.15
C GLY A 218 -3.80 -0.63 1.30
N PRO A 219 -4.06 -0.64 -0.01
CA PRO A 219 -3.83 0.50 -0.89
C PRO A 219 -4.53 1.77 -0.41
N ILE A 220 -3.82 2.90 -0.45
CA ILE A 220 -4.24 4.20 0.08
C ILE A 220 -4.36 5.21 -1.06
N THR A 221 -5.45 5.97 -1.06
CA THR A 221 -5.65 7.12 -1.95
C THR A 221 -4.75 8.27 -1.49
N VAL A 222 -3.90 8.80 -2.38
CA VAL A 222 -3.01 9.92 -2.08
C VAL A 222 -3.00 10.97 -3.20
N ALA A 223 -2.69 12.22 -2.85
CA ALA A 223 -2.41 13.27 -3.81
C ALA A 223 -0.95 13.73 -3.68
N ILE A 224 -0.35 14.09 -4.81
CA ILE A 224 1.07 14.50 -4.91
C ILE A 224 1.22 15.74 -5.79
N ASP A 225 2.34 16.43 -5.61
CA ASP A 225 2.84 17.40 -6.57
C ASP A 225 3.52 16.66 -7.73
N ALA A 226 2.85 16.64 -8.88
CA ALA A 226 3.31 16.01 -10.12
C ALA A 226 3.58 17.02 -11.24
N ASP A 227 3.61 18.31 -10.92
CA ASP A 227 3.77 19.42 -11.87
C ASP A 227 5.24 19.63 -12.29
N HIS A 228 5.94 18.52 -12.58
CA HIS A 228 7.35 18.49 -12.93
C HIS A 228 7.60 17.68 -14.20
N ALA A 229 8.45 18.19 -15.09
CA ALA A 229 8.87 17.44 -16.27
C ALA A 229 9.53 16.09 -15.89
N SER A 230 10.25 16.04 -14.77
CA SER A 230 10.85 14.83 -14.23
C SER A 230 9.79 13.77 -13.88
N PHE A 231 8.59 14.15 -13.41
CA PHE A 231 7.48 13.24 -13.17
C PHE A 231 6.84 12.78 -14.47
N LEU A 232 6.57 13.73 -15.39
CA LEU A 232 5.95 13.43 -16.67
C LEU A 232 6.75 12.39 -17.48
N PHE A 233 8.09 12.51 -17.47
CA PHE A 233 9.00 11.64 -18.21
C PHE A 233 9.69 10.57 -17.35
N TYR A 234 9.18 10.32 -16.14
CA TYR A 234 9.74 9.28 -15.29
C TYR A 234 9.70 7.91 -15.99
N SER A 235 10.79 7.17 -15.88
CA SER A 235 10.94 5.85 -16.48
C SER A 235 11.23 4.75 -15.44
N SER A 236 12.19 4.96 -14.55
CA SER A 236 12.57 3.96 -13.55
C SER A 236 13.42 4.54 -12.41
N GLY A 237 13.59 3.77 -11.33
CA GLY A 237 14.41 4.13 -10.17
C GLY A 237 13.60 4.82 -9.07
N ILE A 238 14.27 5.22 -7.98
CA ILE A 238 13.60 5.92 -6.87
C ILE A 238 13.56 7.42 -7.20
N TYR A 239 12.35 7.89 -7.51
CA TYR A 239 12.11 9.30 -7.86
C TYR A 239 12.31 10.21 -6.66
N ASN A 240 13.11 11.24 -6.83
CA ASN A 240 13.34 12.28 -5.83
C ASN A 240 13.49 13.62 -6.56
N GLU A 241 12.47 14.48 -6.43
CA GLU A 241 12.41 15.81 -7.06
C GLU A 241 12.53 16.91 -5.99
N PRO A 242 13.69 17.56 -5.87
CA PRO A 242 13.89 18.55 -4.82
C PRO A 242 13.01 19.78 -4.92
N SER A 243 12.45 20.09 -6.10
CA SER A 243 11.55 21.22 -6.31
C SER A 243 10.07 20.91 -6.01
N CYS A 244 9.75 19.68 -5.68
CA CYS A 244 8.40 19.33 -5.24
C CYS A 244 7.94 20.17 -4.03
N ASN A 245 6.70 20.65 -4.11
CA ASN A 245 6.06 21.40 -3.04
C ASN A 245 4.94 20.58 -2.39
N PRO A 246 5.06 20.17 -1.13
CA PRO A 246 4.07 19.33 -0.45
C PRO A 246 2.69 19.99 -0.28
N ASN A 247 2.55 21.27 -0.61
CA ASN A 247 1.30 22.02 -0.58
C ASN A 247 0.70 22.26 -1.98
N ASN A 248 1.41 21.92 -3.06
CA ASN A 248 0.93 22.08 -4.45
C ASN A 248 0.49 20.73 -5.02
N LEU A 249 -0.55 20.13 -4.43
CA LEU A 249 -1.04 18.84 -4.86
C LEU A 249 -1.81 18.97 -6.18
N SER A 250 -1.32 18.36 -7.25
CA SER A 250 -1.84 18.49 -8.61
C SER A 250 -2.32 17.18 -9.23
N HIS A 251 -1.98 16.02 -8.65
CA HIS A 251 -2.29 14.72 -9.21
C HIS A 251 -2.63 13.71 -8.12
N ALA A 252 -3.64 12.88 -8.38
CA ALA A 252 -4.02 11.79 -7.49
C ALA A 252 -3.48 10.45 -8.01
N VAL A 253 -2.92 9.65 -7.13
CA VAL A 253 -2.39 8.31 -7.43
C VAL A 253 -2.78 7.33 -6.32
N LEU A 254 -2.56 6.04 -6.55
CA LEU A 254 -2.82 5.01 -5.55
C LEU A 254 -1.49 4.56 -4.93
N LEU A 255 -1.35 4.71 -3.62
CA LEU A 255 -0.22 4.17 -2.87
C LEU A 255 -0.46 2.67 -2.62
N VAL A 256 0.39 1.81 -3.19
CA VAL A 256 0.21 0.35 -3.19
C VAL A 256 1.29 -0.40 -2.41
N GLY A 257 2.21 0.32 -1.79
CA GLY A 257 3.25 -0.33 -1.00
C GLY A 257 4.42 0.59 -0.69
N TYR A 258 5.43 0.01 -0.08
CA TYR A 258 6.71 0.63 0.21
C TYR A 258 7.81 -0.43 0.32
N GLY A 259 9.06 -0.01 0.25
CA GLY A 259 10.20 -0.90 0.40
C GLY A 259 11.49 -0.14 0.59
N THR A 260 12.58 -0.89 0.55
CA THR A 260 13.95 -0.38 0.67
C THR A 260 14.82 -1.00 -0.43
N GLU A 261 15.58 -0.19 -1.15
CA GLU A 261 16.57 -0.65 -2.13
C GLU A 261 17.91 0.05 -1.86
N GLN A 262 18.96 -0.71 -1.66
CA GLN A 262 20.31 -0.22 -1.37
C GLN A 262 20.39 0.79 -0.21
N GLY A 263 19.53 0.62 0.79
CA GLY A 263 19.43 1.49 1.96
C GLY A 263 18.62 2.77 1.75
N GLN A 264 17.99 2.93 0.58
CA GLN A 264 17.06 4.01 0.30
C GLN A 264 15.62 3.51 0.39
N ASP A 265 14.85 4.06 1.31
CA ASP A 265 13.42 3.76 1.45
C ASP A 265 12.60 4.46 0.38
N TYR A 266 11.52 3.79 -0.07
CA TYR A 266 10.63 4.31 -1.10
C TYR A 266 9.17 3.89 -0.88
N TRP A 267 8.27 4.69 -1.43
CA TRP A 267 6.87 4.37 -1.66
C TRP A 267 6.66 3.78 -3.04
N ILE A 268 5.69 2.88 -3.20
CA ILE A 268 5.25 2.36 -4.50
C ILE A 268 3.89 2.95 -4.82
N ILE A 269 3.79 3.72 -5.88
CA ILE A 269 2.52 4.26 -6.36
C ILE A 269 2.11 3.62 -7.69
N LYS A 270 0.79 3.46 -7.88
CA LYS A 270 0.14 3.12 -9.15
C LYS A 270 -0.38 4.40 -9.77
N ASN A 271 0.04 4.71 -11.00
CA ASN A 271 -0.47 5.82 -11.79
C ASN A 271 -1.62 5.37 -12.70
N SER A 272 -2.29 6.31 -13.34
CA SER A 272 -3.39 6.11 -14.28
C SER A 272 -3.05 6.61 -15.70
N TRP A 273 -1.80 6.39 -16.14
CA TRP A 273 -1.29 6.85 -17.45
C TRP A 273 -0.85 5.68 -18.35
N GLY A 274 -1.48 4.50 -18.15
CA GLY A 274 -1.16 3.30 -18.90
C GLY A 274 0.18 2.66 -18.51
N THR A 275 0.43 1.48 -19.04
CA THR A 275 1.64 0.69 -18.75
C THR A 275 2.91 1.21 -19.43
N GLY A 276 2.76 2.15 -20.38
CA GLY A 276 3.89 2.77 -21.09
C GLY A 276 4.62 3.85 -20.26
N TRP A 277 4.04 4.30 -19.15
CA TRP A 277 4.66 5.25 -18.24
C TRP A 277 5.36 4.55 -17.08
N GLY A 278 6.52 5.09 -16.68
CA GLY A 278 7.25 4.63 -15.50
C GLY A 278 7.63 3.15 -15.52
N GLU A 279 7.61 2.53 -14.38
CA GLU A 279 7.88 1.10 -14.18
C GLU A 279 6.61 0.26 -14.45
N GLY A 280 6.19 0.19 -15.72
CA GLY A 280 4.98 -0.52 -16.13
C GLY A 280 3.68 0.11 -15.59
N GLY A 281 3.65 1.44 -15.46
CA GLY A 281 2.54 2.22 -14.91
C GLY A 281 2.66 2.52 -13.42
N PHE A 282 3.75 2.08 -12.78
CA PHE A 282 4.09 2.35 -11.38
C PHE A 282 5.29 3.27 -11.25
N MET A 283 5.48 3.82 -10.06
CA MET A 283 6.65 4.59 -9.71
C MET A 283 7.07 4.28 -8.28
N ARG A 284 8.38 4.35 -8.04
CA ARG A 284 8.93 4.39 -6.68
C ARG A 284 9.31 5.83 -6.34
N ILE A 285 8.74 6.39 -5.27
CA ILE A 285 9.03 7.74 -4.77
C ILE A 285 9.81 7.62 -3.48
N VAL A 286 10.83 8.44 -3.28
CA VAL A 286 11.62 8.46 -2.05
C VAL A 286 10.74 8.61 -0.80
N ARG A 287 11.03 7.79 0.21
CA ARG A 287 10.45 7.85 1.56
C ARG A 287 11.55 8.21 2.54
N ASP A 288 11.65 9.47 2.90
CA ASP A 288 12.76 9.99 3.70
C ASP A 288 12.30 10.78 4.95
N GLY A 289 11.01 10.70 5.28
CA GLY A 289 10.42 11.42 6.41
C GLY A 289 10.18 12.91 6.17
N ARG A 290 10.42 13.40 4.93
CA ARG A 290 10.26 14.84 4.58
C ARG A 290 9.00 15.11 3.77
N ASN A 291 8.13 14.10 3.62
CA ASN A 291 6.90 14.21 2.86
C ASN A 291 7.15 14.57 1.38
N ALA A 292 8.02 13.79 0.72
CA ALA A 292 8.43 14.00 -0.66
C ALA A 292 7.21 14.16 -1.59
N CYS A 293 7.21 15.20 -2.41
CA CYS A 293 6.10 15.61 -3.29
C CYS A 293 4.72 15.65 -2.60
N GLY A 294 4.67 15.77 -1.28
CA GLY A 294 3.43 15.86 -0.53
C GLY A 294 2.63 14.56 -0.40
N ILE A 295 3.25 13.41 -0.59
CA ILE A 295 2.55 12.11 -0.61
C ILE A 295 1.72 11.83 0.66
N ALA A 296 2.14 12.35 1.81
CA ALA A 296 1.40 12.28 3.07
C ALA A 296 0.53 13.53 3.34
N SER A 297 0.48 14.52 2.44
CA SER A 297 -0.27 15.76 2.65
C SER A 297 -1.78 15.58 2.53
N TYR A 298 -2.22 14.67 1.66
CA TYR A 298 -3.63 14.32 1.45
C TYR A 298 -3.74 12.83 1.17
N ALA A 299 -3.90 12.07 2.23
CA ALA A 299 -3.99 10.61 2.17
C ALA A 299 -5.24 10.14 2.92
N LEU A 300 -5.99 9.24 2.33
CA LEU A 300 -7.23 8.72 2.92
C LEU A 300 -7.56 7.33 2.38
N TYR A 301 -8.43 6.61 3.10
CA TYR A 301 -8.83 5.26 2.75
C TYR A 301 -10.32 5.02 3.04
N PRO A 302 -11.01 4.15 2.24
CA PRO A 302 -12.41 3.81 2.44
C PRO A 302 -12.60 2.77 3.56
N ILE A 303 -13.77 2.80 4.19
CA ILE A 303 -14.24 1.81 5.18
C ILE A 303 -15.44 1.07 4.59
N LEU A 304 -15.32 -0.24 4.39
CA LEU A 304 -16.37 -1.13 3.87
C LEU A 304 -17.35 -1.60 4.94
#